data_5b99fb5ad99b87e8b3f9a2dfcdd37e61
#
_entry.id   5b99fb5ad99b87e8b3f9a2dfcdd37e61
#
_cell.length_a   1.000
_cell.length_b   1.000
_cell.length_c   1.000
_cell.angle_alpha   90.00
_cell.angle_beta   90.00
_cell.angle_gamma   90.00
#
_symmetry.space_group_name_H-M   'P 1'
#
loop_
_entity.id
_entity.type
_entity.pdbx_description
1 polymer ?
#
loop_
_entity_poly.entity_id
_entity_poly.type
_entity_poly.pdbx_seq_one_letter_code
_entity_poly.pdbx_strand_id
1 'polypeptide(L)'
;MNIGIISDTHDDVSNLKIAVSVFNERKVRYVFHAGDYVFPGIVKEFKNFNGKLMGVLGNNDGEKIGLLKNFNDIGGELFGEFGDLELDGLRIAIYHG
;
A
#
# COMPACT_ATOMS: atom_id res chain seq x y z
N MET A 1 -13.07 -2.09 -12.87
CA MET A 1 -12.46 -1.67 -11.60
C MET A 1 -11.06 -1.16 -11.86
N ASN A 2 -10.73 0.01 -11.34
CA ASN A 2 -9.39 0.57 -11.46
C ASN A 2 -8.62 0.30 -10.16
N ILE A 3 -7.41 -0.22 -10.29
CA ILE A 3 -6.49 -0.43 -9.18
C ILE A 3 -5.17 0.27 -9.45
N GLY A 4 -4.47 0.65 -8.38
CA GLY A 4 -3.11 1.16 -8.46
C GLY A 4 -2.14 0.13 -7.91
N ILE A 5 -0.94 0.09 -8.47
CA ILE A 5 0.12 -0.82 -8.03
C ILE A 5 1.39 -0.01 -7.82
N ILE A 6 1.98 -0.12 -6.64
CA ILE A 6 3.23 0.55 -6.30
C ILE A 6 4.14 -0.41 -5.51
N SER A 7 5.41 -0.11 -5.46
CA SER A 7 6.36 -0.81 -4.59
C SER A 7 7.60 0.04 -4.38
N ASP A 8 8.45 -0.36 -3.44
CA ASP A 8 9.76 0.24 -3.21
C ASP A 8 9.70 1.76 -3.04
N THR A 9 8.68 2.23 -2.31
CA THR A 9 8.50 3.67 -2.10
C THR A 9 9.59 4.28 -1.22
N HIS A 10 10.19 3.47 -0.37
CA HIS A 10 11.23 3.89 0.56
C HIS A 10 10.78 5.14 1.35
N ASP A 11 11.57 6.20 1.33
CA ASP A 11 11.23 7.45 2.01
C ASP A 11 10.91 8.59 1.03
N ASP A 12 10.50 8.26 -0.18
CA ASP A 12 10.23 9.26 -1.22
C ASP A 12 8.82 9.84 -1.06
N VAL A 13 8.65 10.70 -0.06
CA VAL A 13 7.38 11.29 0.31
C VAL A 13 6.80 12.15 -0.81
N SER A 14 7.63 12.94 -1.48
CA SER A 14 7.17 13.86 -2.52
C SER A 14 6.51 13.12 -3.68
N ASN A 15 7.14 12.07 -4.18
CA ASN A 15 6.59 11.27 -5.28
C ASN A 15 5.37 10.49 -4.83
N LEU A 16 5.33 10.05 -3.57
CA LEU A 16 4.18 9.33 -3.04
C LEU A 16 2.95 10.24 -2.95
N LYS A 17 3.13 11.50 -2.55
CA LYS A 17 2.03 12.46 -2.53
C LYS A 17 1.45 12.69 -3.92
N ILE A 18 2.31 12.77 -4.92
CA ILE A 18 1.87 12.89 -6.32
C ILE A 18 1.08 11.64 -6.74
N ALA A 19 1.58 10.45 -6.38
CA ALA A 19 0.90 9.20 -6.71
C ALA A 19 -0.50 9.14 -6.08
N VAL A 20 -0.63 9.49 -4.81
CA VAL A 20 -1.92 9.50 -4.11
C VAL A 20 -2.89 10.46 -4.80
N SER A 21 -2.41 11.64 -5.18
CA SER A 21 -3.23 12.61 -5.90
C SER A 21 -3.75 12.06 -7.23
N VAL A 22 -2.89 11.39 -7.99
CA VAL A 22 -3.28 10.75 -9.26
C VAL A 22 -4.30 9.64 -9.02
N PHE A 23 -4.11 8.81 -8.00
CA PHE A 23 -5.05 7.74 -7.68
C PHE A 23 -6.43 8.30 -7.34
N ASN A 24 -6.47 9.38 -6.55
CA ASN A 24 -7.74 10.03 -6.21
C ASN A 24 -8.41 10.64 -7.44
N GLU A 25 -7.65 11.31 -8.30
CA GLU A 25 -8.16 11.91 -9.52
C GLU A 25 -8.77 10.85 -10.45
N ARG A 26 -8.13 9.69 -10.56
CA ARG A 26 -8.60 8.60 -11.40
C ARG A 26 -9.63 7.71 -10.71
N LYS A 27 -10.04 8.04 -9.49
CA LYS A 27 -11.04 7.31 -8.70
C LYS A 27 -10.66 5.84 -8.50
N VAL A 28 -9.39 5.60 -8.27
CA VAL A 28 -8.87 4.27 -7.96
C VAL A 28 -9.42 3.84 -6.60
N ARG A 29 -9.99 2.65 -6.51
CA ARG A 29 -10.60 2.15 -5.26
C ARG A 29 -9.62 1.40 -4.38
N TYR A 30 -8.64 0.76 -4.98
CA TYR A 30 -7.65 -0.05 -4.26
C TYR A 30 -6.26 0.26 -4.79
N VAL A 31 -5.31 0.41 -3.88
CA VAL A 31 -3.88 0.48 -4.21
C VAL A 31 -3.19 -0.70 -3.53
N PHE A 32 -2.40 -1.44 -4.29
CA PHE A 32 -1.59 -2.55 -3.79
C PHE A 32 -0.14 -2.10 -3.71
N HIS A 33 0.43 -2.22 -2.51
CA HIS A 33 1.84 -1.92 -2.28
C HIS A 33 2.59 -3.24 -2.09
N ALA A 34 3.51 -3.52 -2.98
CA ALA A 34 4.23 -4.80 -3.01
C ALA A 34 5.43 -4.85 -2.05
N GLY A 35 5.53 -3.90 -1.12
CA GLY A 35 6.53 -3.95 -0.06
C GLY A 35 7.69 -3.00 -0.27
N ASP A 36 8.65 -3.08 0.66
CA ASP A 36 9.85 -2.25 0.70
C ASP A 36 9.53 -0.79 1.02
N TYR A 37 8.85 -0.60 2.16
CA TYR A 37 8.50 0.73 2.67
C TYR A 37 9.69 1.44 3.30
N VAL A 38 10.58 0.67 3.93
CA VAL A 38 11.74 1.10 4.71
C VAL A 38 11.32 1.86 5.97
N PHE A 39 10.55 2.92 5.82
CA PHE A 39 10.10 3.77 6.91
C PHE A 39 8.59 3.62 7.11
N PRO A 40 8.12 3.11 8.28
CA PRO A 40 6.69 2.86 8.49
C PRO A 40 5.82 4.11 8.32
N GLY A 41 6.34 5.28 8.65
CA GLY A 41 5.60 6.53 8.51
C GLY A 41 5.20 6.89 7.09
N ILE A 42 5.84 6.29 6.09
CA ILE A 42 5.50 6.55 4.68
C ILE A 42 4.04 6.15 4.38
N VAL A 43 3.52 5.15 5.10
CA VAL A 43 2.13 4.68 4.93
C VAL A 43 1.13 5.79 5.25
N LYS A 44 1.48 6.70 6.15
CA LYS A 44 0.60 7.81 6.54
C LYS A 44 0.31 8.77 5.38
N GLU A 45 1.14 8.77 4.35
CA GLU A 45 0.88 9.58 3.16
C GLU A 45 -0.39 9.14 2.42
N PHE A 46 -0.87 7.92 2.71
CA PHE A 46 -2.13 7.43 2.15
C PHE A 46 -3.37 7.84 2.94
N LYS A 47 -3.23 8.61 4.02
CA LYS A 47 -4.39 9.05 4.82
C LYS A 47 -5.39 9.86 3.98
N ASN A 48 -4.92 10.54 2.95
CA ASN A 48 -5.75 11.33 2.05
C ASN A 48 -6.20 10.56 0.81
N PHE A 49 -5.82 9.28 0.71
CA PHE A 49 -6.29 8.41 -0.36
C PHE A 49 -7.75 8.03 -0.12
N ASN A 50 -8.59 8.18 -1.14
CA ASN A 50 -10.03 7.94 -1.03
C ASN A 50 -10.41 6.46 -1.15
N GLY A 51 -9.47 5.59 -1.41
CA GLY A 51 -9.69 4.14 -1.49
C GLY A 51 -9.04 3.40 -0.33
N LYS A 52 -8.74 2.13 -0.54
CA LYS A 52 -8.10 1.28 0.46
C LYS A 52 -6.69 0.89 0.02
N LEU A 53 -5.71 1.07 0.90
CA LEU A 53 -4.36 0.59 0.70
C LEU A 53 -4.24 -0.84 1.21
N MET A 54 -3.74 -1.74 0.38
CA MET A 54 -3.43 -3.12 0.74
C MET A 54 -1.97 -3.38 0.41
N GLY A 55 -1.25 -4.03 1.31
CA GLY A 55 0.17 -4.22 1.09
C GLY A 55 0.74 -5.49 1.66
N VAL A 56 1.95 -5.80 1.22
CA VAL A 56 2.76 -6.90 1.76
C VAL A 56 4.10 -6.34 2.21
N LEU A 57 4.84 -7.15 2.97
CA LEU A 57 6.19 -6.79 3.43
C LEU A 57 7.20 -7.06 2.31
N GLY A 58 8.16 -6.15 2.17
CA GLY A 58 9.30 -6.32 1.29
C GLY A 58 10.55 -6.74 2.06
N ASN A 59 11.67 -6.78 1.35
CA ASN A 59 12.94 -7.24 1.93
C ASN A 59 13.59 -6.24 2.88
N ASN A 60 13.18 -4.96 2.85
CA ASN A 60 13.72 -3.90 3.73
C ASN A 60 12.72 -3.45 4.80
N ASP A 61 11.69 -4.23 5.09
CA ASP A 61 10.64 -3.83 6.02
C ASP A 61 10.85 -4.48 7.37
N GLY A 62 11.80 -3.95 8.14
CA GLY A 62 12.12 -4.45 9.48
C GLY A 62 11.16 -4.01 10.58
N GLU A 63 10.47 -2.89 10.41
CA GLU A 63 9.57 -2.29 11.40
C GLU A 63 8.13 -2.79 11.23
N LYS A 64 7.93 -4.09 11.42
CA LYS A 64 6.63 -4.74 11.12
C LYS A 64 5.50 -4.23 12.00
N ILE A 65 5.75 -4.02 13.29
CA ILE A 65 4.72 -3.54 14.23
C ILE A 65 4.29 -2.12 13.87
N GLY A 66 5.24 -1.24 13.55
CA GLY A 66 4.94 0.11 13.13
C GLY A 66 4.16 0.16 11.82
N LEU A 67 4.53 -0.69 10.86
CA LEU A 67 3.79 -0.79 9.61
C LEU A 67 2.35 -1.23 9.83
N LEU A 68 2.15 -2.28 10.63
CA LEU A 68 0.81 -2.78 10.91
C LEU A 68 -0.06 -1.70 11.55
N LYS A 69 0.49 -0.98 12.52
CA LYS A 69 -0.22 0.12 13.17
C LYS A 69 -0.61 1.20 12.18
N ASN A 70 0.32 1.62 11.33
CA ASN A 70 0.07 2.69 10.36
C ASN A 70 -0.96 2.27 9.30
N PHE A 71 -0.93 1.01 8.85
CA PHE A 71 -1.97 0.49 7.97
C PHE A 71 -3.34 0.52 8.63
N ASN A 72 -3.41 0.09 9.89
CA ASN A 72 -4.67 0.11 10.63
C ASN A 72 -5.21 1.53 10.82
N ASP A 73 -4.32 2.48 11.08
CA ASP A 73 -4.71 3.89 11.31
C ASP A 73 -5.36 4.52 10.07
N ILE A 74 -5.00 4.09 8.87
CA ILE A 74 -5.58 4.62 7.63
C ILE A 74 -6.66 3.71 7.05
N GLY A 75 -7.05 2.65 7.77
CA GLY A 75 -8.06 1.71 7.29
C GLY A 75 -7.56 0.77 6.20
N GLY A 76 -6.25 0.61 6.06
CA GLY A 76 -5.64 -0.31 5.10
C GLY A 76 -5.48 -1.71 5.66
N GLU A 77 -4.88 -2.59 4.87
CA GLU A 77 -4.66 -3.97 5.27
C GLU A 77 -3.25 -4.41 4.88
N LEU A 78 -2.50 -4.94 5.86
CA LEU A 78 -1.15 -5.46 5.65
C LEU A 78 -1.18 -6.98 5.80
N PHE A 79 -0.81 -7.70 4.74
CA PHE A 79 -0.94 -9.16 4.69
C PHE A 79 0.29 -9.93 5.20
N GLY A 80 1.41 -9.29 5.43
CA GLY A 80 2.67 -9.98 5.69
C GLY A 80 3.48 -10.09 4.40
N GLU A 81 4.17 -11.19 4.19
CA GLU A 81 5.06 -11.34 3.01
C GLU A 81 4.30 -11.74 1.74
N PHE A 82 3.12 -12.31 1.90
CA PHE A 82 2.30 -12.78 0.77
C PHE A 82 0.85 -12.44 1.04
N GLY A 83 0.19 -11.82 0.08
CA GLY A 83 -1.23 -11.54 0.14
C GLY A 83 -1.99 -12.29 -0.95
N ASP A 84 -3.15 -12.83 -0.59
CA ASP A 84 -4.03 -13.53 -1.51
C ASP A 84 -5.47 -13.09 -1.20
N LEU A 85 -6.12 -12.47 -2.16
CA LEU A 85 -7.47 -11.91 -1.95
C LEU A 85 -8.28 -11.98 -3.22
N GLU A 86 -9.59 -11.80 -3.05
CA GLU A 86 -10.51 -11.76 -4.17
C GLU A 86 -11.25 -10.43 -4.17
N LEU A 87 -11.25 -9.74 -5.32
CA LEU A 87 -11.96 -8.48 -5.53
C LEU A 87 -12.76 -8.57 -6.81
N ASP A 88 -14.07 -8.30 -6.72
CA ASP A 88 -14.99 -8.29 -7.87
C ASP A 88 -14.88 -9.58 -8.71
N GLY A 89 -14.73 -10.73 -8.05
CA GLY A 89 -14.60 -12.02 -8.72
C GLY A 89 -13.22 -12.33 -9.26
N LEU A 90 -12.26 -11.41 -9.10
CA LEU A 90 -10.88 -11.58 -9.55
C LEU A 90 -9.98 -11.94 -8.37
N ARG A 91 -9.23 -13.02 -8.51
CA ARG A 91 -8.28 -13.45 -7.46
C ARG A 91 -6.93 -12.78 -7.69
N ILE A 92 -6.41 -12.14 -6.65
CA ILE A 92 -5.19 -11.35 -6.73
C ILE A 92 -4.19 -11.87 -5.69
N ALA A 93 -2.96 -12.14 -6.13
CA ALA A 93 -1.86 -12.47 -5.25
C ALA A 93 -0.82 -11.35 -5.29
N ILE A 94 -0.29 -11.00 -4.12
CA ILE A 94 0.70 -9.93 -3.97
C ILE A 94 1.94 -10.51 -3.30
N TYR A 95 3.10 -10.22 -3.87
CA TYR A 95 4.36 -10.73 -3.39
C TYR A 95 5.49 -9.80 -3.84
N HIS A 96 6.40 -9.46 -2.92
CA HIS A 96 7.50 -8.55 -3.25
C HIS A 96 8.59 -9.23 -4.09
N GLY A 97 8.91 -10.44 -3.78
CA GLY A 97 9.92 -11.21 -4.51
C GLY A 97 11.35 -11.03 -4.02
#